data_f342d6775370ca5e4fa965e3944f88c4
#
_entry.id   f342d6775370ca5e4fa965e3944f88c4
#
_cell.length_a   1.000
_cell.length_b   1.000
_cell.length_c   1.000
_cell.angle_alpha   90.00
_cell.angle_beta   90.00
_cell.angle_gamma   90.00
#
_symmetry.space_group_name_H-M   'P 1'
#
loop_
_entity.id
_entity.type
_entity.pdbx_description
1 polymer ?
#
loop_
_entity_poly.entity_id
_entity_poly.type
_entity_poly.pdbx_seq_one_letter_code
_entity_poly.pdbx_strand_id
1 'polypeptide(L)'
;MYVPSKLIVPGNATATADNIRASEWLLRVGMATELIHQVIVVFLVLALYRLFKPVNETLARQVVILGALVSVPIVFVNVLNEIAAQVLVSGADFLSVFEKPQLDALAYLFLRLHGRGLTVVSIFWGLWLFPFGMLVIRSRFIPRVLGVLLMIAGAGYLASSFATLALPGYASLVSQVAFPLYFGELPIIFWLLIWGARPQPAAARTS
;
A
#
# COMPACT_ATOMS: atom_id res chain seq x y z
N MET A 1 -1.87 11.32 -2.61
CA MET A 1 -2.65 11.40 -1.34
C MET A 1 -3.49 12.69 -1.24
N TYR A 2 -4.31 12.95 -2.26
CA TYR A 2 -5.14 14.17 -2.32
C TYR A 2 -6.30 14.14 -1.31
N VAL A 3 -7.02 13.02 -1.23
CA VAL A 3 -8.23 12.89 -0.37
C VAL A 3 -7.94 13.10 1.12
N PRO A 4 -6.98 12.39 1.74
CA PRO A 4 -6.67 12.60 3.16
C PRO A 4 -6.23 14.03 3.48
N SER A 5 -5.47 14.68 2.60
CA SER A 5 -4.98 16.05 2.83
C SER A 5 -6.10 17.11 2.79
N LYS A 6 -7.23 16.80 2.17
CA LYS A 6 -8.41 17.69 2.11
C LYS A 6 -9.38 17.46 3.27
N LEU A 7 -9.47 16.22 3.75
CA LEU A 7 -10.45 15.86 4.78
C LEU A 7 -9.85 15.93 6.19
N ILE A 8 -8.62 15.46 6.38
CA ILE A 8 -8.02 15.31 7.71
C ILE A 8 -7.27 16.58 8.13
N VAL A 9 -7.71 17.19 9.23
CA VAL A 9 -7.01 18.28 9.90
C VAL A 9 -6.23 17.69 11.08
N PRO A 10 -4.88 17.61 11.02
CA PRO A 10 -4.10 17.00 12.09
C PRO A 10 -4.36 17.66 13.45
N GLY A 11 -4.71 16.83 14.46
CA GLY A 11 -4.98 17.29 15.82
C GLY A 11 -6.36 17.94 16.04
N ASN A 12 -7.20 18.05 14.99
CA ASN A 12 -8.52 18.65 15.10
C ASN A 12 -9.62 17.70 14.63
N ALA A 13 -10.25 16.99 15.58
CA ALA A 13 -11.30 16.02 15.32
C ALA A 13 -12.56 16.67 14.72
N THR A 14 -13.02 17.78 15.30
CA THR A 14 -14.22 18.49 14.85
C THR A 14 -14.06 19.02 13.42
N ALA A 15 -12.96 19.70 13.13
CA ALA A 15 -12.71 20.19 11.76
C ALA A 15 -12.61 19.04 10.75
N THR A 16 -12.02 17.90 11.14
CA THR A 16 -11.96 16.71 10.28
C THR A 16 -13.36 16.16 10.02
N ALA A 17 -14.18 16.00 11.06
CA ALA A 17 -15.54 15.50 10.94
C ALA A 17 -16.42 16.44 10.09
N ASP A 18 -16.30 17.75 10.28
CA ASP A 18 -17.04 18.75 9.51
C ASP A 18 -16.62 18.75 8.02
N ASN A 19 -15.32 18.57 7.71
CA ASN A 19 -14.84 18.38 6.33
C ASN A 19 -15.44 17.12 5.68
N ILE A 20 -15.54 16.01 6.45
CA ILE A 20 -16.15 14.77 5.94
C ILE A 20 -17.62 14.99 5.64
N ARG A 21 -18.39 15.64 6.56
CA ARG A 21 -19.81 15.98 6.35
C ARG A 21 -20.00 16.86 5.13
N ALA A 22 -19.13 17.84 4.93
CA ALA A 22 -19.19 18.76 3.77
C ALA A 22 -18.79 18.09 2.45
N SER A 23 -17.99 17.03 2.50
CA SER A 23 -17.42 16.39 1.30
C SER A 23 -17.44 14.85 1.41
N GLU A 24 -18.56 14.27 1.82
CA GLU A 24 -18.72 12.83 2.01
C GLU A 24 -18.38 12.03 0.75
N TRP A 25 -18.78 12.55 -0.41
CA TRP A 25 -18.46 11.94 -1.70
C TRP A 25 -16.95 11.75 -1.91
N LEU A 26 -16.14 12.67 -1.41
CA LEU A 26 -14.67 12.60 -1.52
C LEU A 26 -14.10 11.43 -0.72
N LEU A 27 -14.60 11.19 0.50
CA LEU A 27 -14.23 10.03 1.29
C LEU A 27 -14.64 8.73 0.59
N ARG A 28 -15.87 8.66 0.05
CA ARG A 28 -16.38 7.50 -0.71
C ARG A 28 -15.52 7.20 -1.95
N VAL A 29 -15.13 8.24 -2.71
CA VAL A 29 -14.22 8.09 -3.86
C VAL A 29 -12.85 7.60 -3.40
N GLY A 30 -12.34 8.10 -2.26
CA GLY A 30 -11.09 7.61 -1.67
C GLY A 30 -11.14 6.11 -1.40
N MET A 31 -12.14 5.64 -0.65
CA MET A 31 -12.37 4.22 -0.37
C MET A 31 -12.51 3.39 -1.64
N ALA A 32 -13.34 3.82 -2.59
CA ALA A 32 -13.54 3.11 -3.85
C ALA A 32 -12.22 2.99 -4.64
N THR A 33 -11.43 4.05 -4.71
CA THR A 33 -10.12 4.05 -5.38
C THR A 33 -9.16 3.09 -4.71
N GLU A 34 -9.13 3.04 -3.38
CA GLU A 34 -8.28 2.13 -2.62
C GLU A 34 -8.68 0.67 -2.87
N LEU A 35 -9.97 0.34 -2.84
CA LEU A 35 -10.47 -1.02 -3.11
C LEU A 35 -10.18 -1.45 -4.56
N ILE A 36 -10.43 -0.56 -5.55
CA ILE A 36 -10.12 -0.83 -6.96
C ILE A 36 -8.62 -1.06 -7.14
N HIS A 37 -7.78 -0.25 -6.49
CA HIS A 37 -6.33 -0.42 -6.52
C HIS A 37 -5.94 -1.83 -6.03
N GLN A 38 -6.52 -2.32 -4.93
CA GLN A 38 -6.21 -3.66 -4.43
C GLN A 38 -6.62 -4.76 -5.41
N VAL A 39 -7.76 -4.62 -6.10
CA VAL A 39 -8.15 -5.56 -7.15
C VAL A 39 -7.12 -5.56 -8.30
N ILE A 40 -6.65 -4.38 -8.71
CA ILE A 40 -5.60 -4.26 -9.74
C ILE A 40 -4.30 -4.93 -9.26
N VAL A 41 -3.91 -4.74 -8.00
CA VAL A 41 -2.72 -5.38 -7.41
C VAL A 41 -2.79 -6.90 -7.50
N VAL A 42 -3.96 -7.52 -7.25
CA VAL A 42 -4.12 -8.98 -7.41
C VAL A 42 -3.78 -9.41 -8.83
N PHE A 43 -4.34 -8.75 -9.85
CA PHE A 43 -4.07 -9.08 -11.25
C PHE A 43 -2.61 -8.81 -11.64
N LEU A 44 -2.03 -7.71 -11.16
CA LEU A 44 -0.62 -7.38 -11.36
C LEU A 44 0.29 -8.48 -10.81
N VAL A 45 0.06 -8.89 -9.57
CA VAL A 45 0.88 -9.92 -8.91
C VAL A 45 0.75 -11.27 -9.62
N LEU A 46 -0.45 -11.63 -10.09
CA LEU A 46 -0.65 -12.85 -10.90
C LEU A 46 0.06 -12.76 -12.25
N ALA A 47 0.09 -11.60 -12.90
CA ALA A 47 0.85 -11.38 -14.11
C ALA A 47 2.36 -11.51 -13.87
N LEU A 48 2.87 -10.91 -12.79
CA LEU A 48 4.26 -11.05 -12.36
C LEU A 48 4.62 -12.51 -12.05
N TYR A 49 3.73 -13.25 -11.38
CA TYR A 49 3.93 -14.68 -11.14
C TYR A 49 4.12 -15.44 -12.46
N ARG A 50 3.24 -15.23 -13.45
CA ARG A 50 3.34 -15.89 -14.76
C ARG A 50 4.64 -15.54 -15.48
N LEU A 51 5.05 -14.27 -15.39
CA LEU A 51 6.27 -13.76 -16.01
C LEU A 51 7.52 -14.38 -15.37
N PHE A 52 7.57 -14.47 -14.05
CA PHE A 52 8.78 -14.85 -13.31
C PHE A 52 8.83 -16.31 -12.85
N LYS A 53 7.72 -17.06 -12.93
CA LYS A 53 7.70 -18.49 -12.61
C LYS A 53 8.80 -19.29 -13.33
N PRO A 54 9.11 -19.07 -14.63
CA PRO A 54 10.20 -19.78 -15.31
C PRO A 54 11.60 -19.41 -14.80
N VAL A 55 11.75 -18.21 -14.17
CA VAL A 55 13.02 -17.74 -13.61
C VAL A 55 13.32 -18.43 -12.28
N ASN A 56 12.34 -18.37 -11.36
CA ASN A 56 12.38 -19.08 -10.08
C ASN A 56 10.97 -19.13 -9.48
N GLU A 57 10.38 -20.31 -9.45
CA GLU A 57 9.01 -20.51 -9.00
C GLU A 57 8.84 -20.20 -7.49
N THR A 58 9.83 -20.55 -6.67
CA THR A 58 9.75 -20.28 -5.21
C THR A 58 9.69 -18.79 -4.90
N LEU A 59 10.56 -17.99 -5.52
CA LEU A 59 10.53 -16.54 -5.38
C LEU A 59 9.25 -15.94 -5.97
N ALA A 60 8.78 -16.46 -7.11
CA ALA A 60 7.52 -15.99 -7.71
C ALA A 60 6.32 -16.28 -6.80
N ARG A 61 6.27 -17.43 -6.12
CA ARG A 61 5.25 -17.71 -5.10
C ARG A 61 5.34 -16.75 -3.91
N GLN A 62 6.55 -16.41 -3.44
CA GLN A 62 6.73 -15.45 -2.36
C GLN A 62 6.17 -14.06 -2.74
N VAL A 63 6.35 -13.63 -3.99
CA VAL A 63 5.74 -12.39 -4.51
C VAL A 63 4.21 -12.45 -4.41
N VAL A 64 3.58 -13.59 -4.77
CA VAL A 64 2.12 -13.76 -4.65
C VAL A 64 1.68 -13.72 -3.19
N ILE A 65 2.37 -14.45 -2.33
CA ILE A 65 2.00 -14.55 -0.90
C ILE A 65 2.10 -13.17 -0.24
N LEU A 66 3.23 -12.49 -0.36
CA LEU A 66 3.48 -11.22 0.32
C LEU A 66 2.74 -10.05 -0.34
N GLY A 67 2.74 -9.99 -1.68
CA GLY A 67 2.18 -8.88 -2.44
C GLY A 67 0.66 -8.93 -2.60
N ALA A 68 0.03 -10.12 -2.56
CA ALA A 68 -1.40 -10.26 -2.71
C ALA A 68 -2.08 -10.96 -1.53
N LEU A 69 -1.71 -12.21 -1.21
CA LEU A 69 -2.45 -13.01 -0.23
C LEU A 69 -2.42 -12.43 1.19
N VAL A 70 -1.36 -11.72 1.56
CA VAL A 70 -1.24 -11.08 2.88
C VAL A 70 -1.67 -9.62 2.81
N SER A 71 -1.08 -8.82 1.91
CA SER A 71 -1.26 -7.37 1.92
C SER A 71 -2.68 -6.95 1.51
N VAL A 72 -3.27 -7.56 0.50
CA VAL A 72 -4.60 -7.17 0.00
C VAL A 72 -5.69 -7.34 1.05
N PRO A 73 -5.85 -8.50 1.74
CA PRO A 73 -6.84 -8.64 2.80
C PRO A 73 -6.67 -7.64 3.95
N ILE A 74 -5.43 -7.30 4.32
CA ILE A 74 -5.17 -6.31 5.36
C ILE A 74 -5.74 -4.94 4.95
N VAL A 75 -5.53 -4.52 3.69
CA VAL A 75 -6.08 -3.24 3.20
C VAL A 75 -7.60 -3.29 3.16
N PHE A 76 -8.22 -4.37 2.66
CA PHE A 76 -9.67 -4.51 2.65
C PHE A 76 -10.29 -4.38 4.05
N VAL A 77 -9.68 -5.03 5.05
CA VAL A 77 -10.13 -4.90 6.44
C VAL A 77 -9.86 -3.48 6.97
N ASN A 78 -8.76 -2.86 6.57
CA ASN A 78 -8.40 -1.52 7.02
C ASN A 78 -9.38 -0.43 6.54
N VAL A 79 -10.00 -0.59 5.36
CA VAL A 79 -11.05 0.30 4.83
C VAL A 79 -12.27 0.35 5.76
N LEU A 80 -12.52 -0.68 6.59
CA LEU A 80 -13.58 -0.65 7.58
C LEU A 80 -13.42 0.51 8.59
N ASN A 81 -12.20 0.98 8.82
CA ASN A 81 -11.97 2.16 9.66
C ASN A 81 -12.50 3.44 8.99
N GLU A 82 -12.34 3.60 7.67
CA GLU A 82 -12.92 4.73 6.95
C GLU A 82 -14.45 4.66 6.91
N ILE A 83 -15.02 3.46 6.73
CA ILE A 83 -16.46 3.22 6.80
C ILE A 83 -16.99 3.56 8.19
N ALA A 84 -16.29 3.15 9.26
CA ALA A 84 -16.67 3.48 10.63
C ALA A 84 -16.66 5.01 10.86
N ALA A 85 -15.63 5.71 10.37
CA ALA A 85 -15.58 7.17 10.45
C ALA A 85 -16.75 7.82 9.70
N GLN A 86 -17.09 7.31 8.51
CA GLN A 86 -18.25 7.79 7.72
C GLN A 86 -19.57 7.59 8.45
N VAL A 87 -19.78 6.41 9.04
CA VAL A 87 -21.00 6.10 9.82
C VAL A 87 -21.13 7.04 11.02
N LEU A 88 -20.04 7.29 11.74
CA LEU A 88 -20.05 8.17 12.94
C LEU A 88 -20.41 9.62 12.61
N VAL A 89 -20.15 10.10 11.42
CA VAL A 89 -20.50 11.47 11.00
C VAL A 89 -21.82 11.55 10.22
N SER A 90 -22.48 10.41 9.94
CA SER A 90 -23.67 10.34 9.09
C SER A 90 -24.94 10.92 9.70
N GLY A 91 -24.99 11.09 11.04
CA GLY A 91 -26.20 11.50 11.73
C GLY A 91 -27.25 10.39 11.89
N ALA A 92 -26.86 9.10 11.80
CA ALA A 92 -27.78 7.97 11.94
C ALA A 92 -28.43 7.96 13.34
N ASP A 93 -29.73 7.63 13.43
CA ASP A 93 -30.55 7.72 14.64
C ASP A 93 -29.99 6.93 15.82
N PHE A 94 -29.39 5.75 15.57
CA PHE A 94 -28.81 4.92 16.63
C PHE A 94 -27.57 5.55 17.30
N LEU A 95 -27.01 6.59 16.69
CA LEU A 95 -25.88 7.36 17.26
C LEU A 95 -26.34 8.52 18.16
N SER A 96 -27.65 8.76 18.28
CA SER A 96 -28.22 9.87 19.08
C SER A 96 -27.90 9.76 20.57
N VAL A 97 -27.40 8.63 21.05
CA VAL A 97 -26.93 8.43 22.43
C VAL A 97 -25.56 9.08 22.70
N PHE A 98 -24.84 9.49 21.64
CA PHE A 98 -23.55 10.17 21.74
C PHE A 98 -23.69 11.66 21.44
N GLU A 99 -22.93 12.48 22.15
CA GLU A 99 -22.80 13.90 21.81
C GLU A 99 -21.94 14.11 20.56
N LYS A 100 -22.21 15.20 19.81
CA LYS A 100 -21.44 15.53 18.58
C LYS A 100 -19.92 15.51 18.80
N PRO A 101 -19.34 16.10 19.87
CA PRO A 101 -17.89 16.04 20.08
C PRO A 101 -17.33 14.63 20.26
N GLN A 102 -18.13 13.72 20.85
CA GLN A 102 -17.75 12.32 21.03
C GLN A 102 -17.71 11.59 19.68
N LEU A 103 -18.72 11.79 18.83
CA LEU A 103 -18.76 11.24 17.47
C LEU A 103 -17.61 11.74 16.62
N ASP A 104 -17.31 13.05 16.69
CA ASP A 104 -16.20 13.66 15.95
C ASP A 104 -14.85 13.07 16.40
N ALA A 105 -14.65 12.88 17.71
CA ALA A 105 -13.44 12.27 18.27
C ALA A 105 -13.28 10.80 17.85
N LEU A 106 -14.37 10.02 17.86
CA LEU A 106 -14.38 8.63 17.41
C LEU A 106 -14.10 8.52 15.90
N ALA A 107 -14.73 9.35 15.09
CA ALA A 107 -14.48 9.38 13.64
C ALA A 107 -13.00 9.68 13.34
N TYR A 108 -12.44 10.67 14.05
CA TYR A 108 -11.02 10.98 13.92
C TYR A 108 -10.12 9.81 14.37
N LEU A 109 -10.47 9.12 15.46
CA LEU A 109 -9.75 7.92 15.92
C LEU A 109 -9.72 6.84 14.84
N PHE A 110 -10.86 6.53 14.22
CA PHE A 110 -10.91 5.52 13.15
C PHE A 110 -10.06 5.89 11.93
N LEU A 111 -10.06 7.17 11.52
CA LEU A 111 -9.15 7.63 10.47
C LEU A 111 -7.67 7.51 10.87
N ARG A 112 -7.35 7.74 12.14
CA ARG A 112 -5.99 7.52 12.66
C ARG A 112 -5.62 6.04 12.67
N LEU A 113 -6.57 5.15 12.99
CA LEU A 113 -6.38 3.69 12.92
C LEU A 113 -6.17 3.25 11.46
N HIS A 114 -6.94 3.79 10.51
CA HIS A 114 -6.71 3.54 9.08
C HIS A 114 -5.27 3.88 8.69
N GLY A 115 -4.79 5.06 9.03
CA GLY A 115 -3.39 5.45 8.75
C GLY A 115 -2.35 4.52 9.41
N ARG A 116 -2.62 4.03 10.62
CA ARG A 116 -1.75 3.03 11.28
C ARG A 116 -1.83 1.66 10.61
N GLY A 117 -3.00 1.26 10.14
CA GLY A 117 -3.19 0.04 9.34
C GLY A 117 -2.36 0.06 8.05
N LEU A 118 -2.31 1.21 7.36
CA LEU A 118 -1.43 1.40 6.21
C LEU A 118 0.05 1.26 6.57
N THR A 119 0.47 1.73 7.75
CA THR A 119 1.84 1.52 8.24
C THR A 119 2.14 0.04 8.46
N VAL A 120 1.17 -0.73 8.98
CA VAL A 120 1.33 -2.19 9.18
C VAL A 120 1.44 -2.92 7.84
N VAL A 121 0.56 -2.63 6.88
CA VAL A 121 0.62 -3.29 5.57
C VAL A 121 1.86 -2.90 4.77
N SER A 122 2.41 -1.71 4.99
CA SER A 122 3.67 -1.26 4.35
C SER A 122 4.87 -2.18 4.67
N ILE A 123 4.83 -2.93 5.78
CA ILE A 123 5.81 -3.99 6.06
C ILE A 123 5.77 -5.04 4.94
N PHE A 124 4.59 -5.49 4.54
CA PHE A 124 4.44 -6.48 3.47
C PHE A 124 4.72 -5.90 2.09
N TRP A 125 4.41 -4.62 1.87
CA TRP A 125 4.83 -3.89 0.66
C TRP A 125 6.36 -3.78 0.56
N GLY A 126 7.07 -3.65 1.68
CA GLY A 126 8.53 -3.74 1.69
C GLY A 126 9.03 -5.17 1.46
N LEU A 127 8.43 -6.15 2.15
CA LEU A 127 8.88 -7.54 2.10
C LEU A 127 8.77 -8.17 0.70
N TRP A 128 7.70 -7.92 -0.05
CA TRP A 128 7.53 -8.52 -1.39
C TRP A 128 8.52 -7.99 -2.42
N LEU A 129 9.09 -6.79 -2.20
CA LEU A 129 10.09 -6.20 -3.09
C LEU A 129 11.42 -6.96 -3.09
N PHE A 130 11.75 -7.70 -2.03
CA PHE A 130 12.97 -8.52 -1.99
C PHE A 130 12.90 -9.72 -2.95
N PRO A 131 11.92 -10.64 -2.87
CA PRO A 131 11.80 -11.70 -3.85
C PRO A 131 11.56 -11.16 -5.26
N PHE A 132 10.83 -10.06 -5.44
CA PHE A 132 10.63 -9.44 -6.74
C PHE A 132 11.94 -8.87 -7.29
N GLY A 133 12.72 -8.12 -6.51
CA GLY A 133 14.04 -7.61 -6.92
C GLY A 133 15.01 -8.74 -7.27
N MET A 134 15.01 -9.83 -6.49
CA MET A 134 15.83 -11.00 -6.78
C MET A 134 15.43 -11.67 -8.10
N LEU A 135 14.12 -11.78 -8.41
CA LEU A 135 13.61 -12.27 -9.68
C LEU A 135 14.07 -11.41 -10.85
N VAL A 136 13.98 -10.08 -10.70
CA VAL A 136 14.47 -9.12 -11.70
C VAL A 136 15.97 -9.33 -11.98
N ILE A 137 16.79 -9.43 -10.92
CA ILE A 137 18.24 -9.65 -11.06
C ILE A 137 18.53 -10.97 -11.79
N ARG A 138 17.77 -12.03 -11.51
CA ARG A 138 17.96 -13.36 -12.09
C ARG A 138 17.37 -13.52 -13.49
N SER A 139 16.41 -12.70 -13.87
CA SER A 139 15.64 -12.83 -15.10
C SER A 139 16.47 -12.64 -16.38
N ARG A 140 17.54 -11.84 -16.32
CA ARG A 140 18.44 -11.47 -17.45
C ARG A 140 17.76 -10.68 -18.58
N PHE A 141 16.44 -10.55 -18.60
CA PHE A 141 15.71 -9.78 -19.62
C PHE A 141 15.30 -8.38 -19.11
N ILE A 142 15.51 -8.09 -17.82
CA ILE A 142 15.35 -6.78 -17.20
C ILE A 142 16.71 -6.36 -16.64
N PRO A 143 17.09 -5.06 -16.71
CA PRO A 143 18.32 -4.56 -16.12
C PRO A 143 18.41 -4.87 -14.63
N ARG A 144 19.53 -5.47 -14.19
CA ARG A 144 19.73 -5.88 -12.79
C ARG A 144 19.63 -4.73 -11.80
N VAL A 145 20.02 -3.53 -12.22
CA VAL A 145 19.94 -2.32 -11.39
C VAL A 145 18.52 -2.06 -10.91
N LEU A 146 17.49 -2.38 -11.72
CA LEU A 146 16.09 -2.20 -11.33
C LEU A 146 15.70 -3.14 -10.17
N GLY A 147 16.25 -4.36 -10.16
CA GLY A 147 16.07 -5.28 -9.04
C GLY A 147 16.74 -4.80 -7.76
N VAL A 148 17.92 -4.19 -7.86
CA VAL A 148 18.60 -3.58 -6.70
C VAL A 148 17.80 -2.40 -6.16
N LEU A 149 17.28 -1.53 -7.04
CA LEU A 149 16.43 -0.40 -6.63
C LEU A 149 15.17 -0.86 -5.90
N LEU A 150 14.51 -1.94 -6.36
CA LEU A 150 13.37 -2.54 -5.65
C LEU A 150 13.74 -3.00 -4.24
N MET A 151 14.90 -3.66 -4.05
CA MET A 151 15.34 -4.11 -2.73
C MET A 151 15.66 -2.93 -1.80
N ILE A 152 16.24 -1.87 -2.33
CA ILE A 152 16.49 -0.62 -1.58
C ILE A 152 15.16 0.03 -1.17
N ALA A 153 14.18 0.11 -2.07
CA ALA A 153 12.84 0.60 -1.75
C ALA A 153 12.19 -0.26 -0.66
N GLY A 154 12.29 -1.59 -0.76
CA GLY A 154 11.81 -2.54 0.26
C GLY A 154 12.41 -2.28 1.64
N ALA A 155 13.72 -2.05 1.72
CA ALA A 155 14.38 -1.69 2.97
C ALA A 155 13.88 -0.34 3.52
N GLY A 156 13.58 0.64 2.66
CA GLY A 156 12.98 1.92 3.03
C GLY A 156 11.60 1.76 3.67
N TYR A 157 10.72 0.94 3.07
CA TYR A 157 9.40 0.62 3.63
C TYR A 157 9.51 -0.03 5.02
N LEU A 158 10.38 -1.03 5.17
CA LEU A 158 10.58 -1.71 6.45
C LEU A 158 11.11 -0.74 7.51
N ALA A 159 12.16 0.01 7.21
CA ALA A 159 12.75 0.97 8.13
C ALA A 159 11.72 2.01 8.60
N SER A 160 10.95 2.59 7.67
CA SER A 160 9.93 3.59 7.98
C SER A 160 8.77 3.01 8.80
N SER A 161 8.29 1.79 8.45
CA SER A 161 7.21 1.13 9.17
C SER A 161 7.61 0.80 10.60
N PHE A 162 8.77 0.16 10.80
CA PHE A 162 9.26 -0.17 12.14
C PHE A 162 9.58 1.07 12.97
N ALA A 163 10.19 2.11 12.38
CA ALA A 163 10.43 3.36 13.08
C ALA A 163 9.11 4.01 13.55
N THR A 164 8.09 4.03 12.69
CA THR A 164 6.77 4.60 13.02
C THR A 164 6.06 3.83 14.14
N LEU A 165 6.21 2.50 14.19
CA LEU A 165 5.54 1.65 15.17
C LEU A 165 6.30 1.54 16.49
N ALA A 166 7.62 1.37 16.43
CA ALA A 166 8.45 1.03 17.59
C ALA A 166 9.30 2.20 18.12
N LEU A 167 9.63 3.18 17.28
CA LEU A 167 10.54 4.28 17.60
C LEU A 167 9.94 5.64 17.22
N PRO A 168 8.80 6.06 17.83
CA PRO A 168 8.06 7.25 17.39
C PRO A 168 8.90 8.54 17.41
N GLY A 169 9.91 8.64 18.30
CA GLY A 169 10.82 9.79 18.34
C GLY A 169 11.72 9.92 17.09
N TYR A 170 11.97 8.83 16.37
CA TYR A 170 12.79 8.82 15.16
C TYR A 170 11.95 8.65 13.88
N ALA A 171 10.64 8.44 14.00
CA ALA A 171 9.76 8.13 12.87
C ALA A 171 9.82 9.18 11.76
N SER A 172 9.82 10.47 12.12
CA SER A 172 9.89 11.57 11.15
C SER A 172 11.22 11.56 10.38
N LEU A 173 12.34 11.43 11.08
CA LEU A 173 13.68 11.39 10.47
C LEU A 173 13.82 10.19 9.52
N VAL A 174 13.44 9.00 10.00
CA VAL A 174 13.53 7.77 9.19
C VAL A 174 12.61 7.86 7.96
N SER A 175 11.39 8.37 8.11
CA SER A 175 10.45 8.54 6.98
C SER A 175 10.98 9.55 5.95
N GLN A 176 11.62 10.64 6.37
CA GLN A 176 12.22 11.60 5.45
C GLN A 176 13.37 10.97 4.64
N VAL A 177 14.23 10.17 5.28
CA VAL A 177 15.33 9.44 4.61
C VAL A 177 14.79 8.33 3.72
N ALA A 178 13.74 7.62 4.13
CA ALA A 178 13.14 6.53 3.36
C ALA A 178 12.33 7.02 2.15
N PHE A 179 11.74 8.21 2.22
CA PHE A 179 10.88 8.75 1.16
C PHE A 179 11.50 8.70 -0.24
N PRO A 180 12.75 9.18 -0.48
CA PRO A 180 13.36 9.09 -1.81
C PRO A 180 13.60 7.65 -2.27
N LEU A 181 13.73 6.68 -1.35
CA LEU A 181 13.97 5.28 -1.69
C LEU A 181 12.75 4.63 -2.34
N TYR A 182 11.53 5.09 -2.03
CA TYR A 182 10.29 4.59 -2.64
C TYR A 182 10.22 4.82 -4.15
N PHE A 183 10.90 5.87 -4.65
CA PHE A 183 11.01 6.09 -6.09
C PHE A 183 11.80 4.99 -6.83
N GLY A 184 12.49 4.12 -6.08
CA GLY A 184 13.15 2.94 -6.65
C GLY A 184 12.21 1.94 -7.35
N GLU A 185 10.90 2.02 -7.09
CA GLU A 185 9.89 1.21 -7.78
C GLU A 185 9.49 1.77 -9.16
N LEU A 186 9.60 3.08 -9.37
CA LEU A 186 9.14 3.71 -10.63
C LEU A 186 9.90 3.21 -11.87
N PRO A 187 11.23 3.03 -11.86
CA PRO A 187 11.96 2.62 -13.05
C PRO A 187 11.53 1.28 -13.62
N ILE A 188 11.14 0.29 -12.78
CA ILE A 188 10.68 -0.99 -13.29
C ILE A 188 9.28 -0.89 -13.90
N ILE A 189 8.42 -0.01 -13.37
CA ILE A 189 7.09 0.23 -13.94
C ILE A 189 7.25 0.78 -15.36
N PHE A 190 8.06 1.84 -15.53
CA PHE A 190 8.33 2.40 -16.86
C PHE A 190 9.01 1.40 -17.78
N TRP A 191 9.97 0.60 -17.26
CA TRP A 191 10.61 -0.44 -18.06
C TRP A 191 9.59 -1.44 -18.61
N LEU A 192 8.71 -1.98 -17.77
CA LEU A 192 7.70 -2.96 -18.18
C LEU A 192 6.65 -2.37 -19.11
N LEU A 193 6.29 -1.09 -18.96
CA LEU A 193 5.34 -0.41 -19.84
C LEU A 193 5.92 -0.12 -21.22
N ILE A 194 7.19 0.24 -21.33
CA ILE A 194 7.80 0.70 -22.60
C ILE A 194 8.42 -0.48 -23.35
N TRP A 195 9.18 -1.33 -22.69
CA TRP A 195 9.93 -2.41 -23.33
C TRP A 195 9.28 -3.79 -23.17
N GLY A 196 8.37 -3.92 -22.21
CA GLY A 196 7.70 -5.18 -21.90
C GLY A 196 8.64 -6.27 -21.42
N ALA A 197 8.12 -7.49 -21.32
CA ALA A 197 8.91 -8.69 -21.09
C ALA A 197 9.30 -9.28 -22.46
N ARG A 198 10.58 -9.28 -22.81
CA ARG A 198 11.04 -9.98 -24.02
C ARG A 198 10.78 -11.48 -23.85
N PRO A 199 10.20 -12.16 -24.89
CA PRO A 199 10.01 -13.60 -24.82
C PRO A 199 11.36 -14.28 -24.59
N GLN A 200 11.48 -15.11 -23.56
CA GLN A 200 12.62 -16.01 -23.46
C GLN A 200 12.51 -17.02 -24.62
N PRO A 201 13.59 -17.28 -25.42
CA PRO A 201 13.60 -18.40 -26.30
C PRO A 201 13.27 -19.65 -25.48
N ALA A 202 12.27 -20.41 -25.91
CA ALA A 202 11.96 -21.68 -25.28
C ALA A 202 13.24 -22.49 -25.17
N ALA A 203 13.63 -22.85 -23.94
CA ALA A 203 14.77 -23.73 -23.73
C ALA A 203 14.52 -24.97 -24.61
N ALA A 204 15.40 -25.21 -25.59
CA ALA A 204 15.32 -26.38 -26.44
C ALA A 204 15.23 -27.59 -25.49
N ARG A 205 14.09 -28.28 -25.53
CA ARG A 205 13.94 -29.56 -24.85
C ARG A 205 14.91 -30.50 -25.55
N THR A 206 16.08 -30.69 -24.94
CA THR A 206 16.95 -31.80 -25.33
C THR A 206 16.21 -33.06 -24.92
N SER A 207 15.66 -33.70 -25.94
CA SER A 207 15.11 -35.06 -25.93
C SER A 207 16.20 -36.07 -25.58
#